data_32e9a7c973dee3c997c7e26a01f5e2f4
#
_entry.id   32e9a7c973dee3c997c7e26a01f5e2f4
#
_cell.length_a   1.000
_cell.length_b   1.000
_cell.length_c   1.000
_cell.angle_alpha   90.00
_cell.angle_beta   90.00
_cell.angle_gamma   90.00
#
_symmetry.space_group_name_H-M   'P 1'
#
loop_
_entity.id
_entity.type
_entity.pdbx_description
1 polymer ?
#
loop_
_entity_poly.entity_id
_entity_poly.type
_entity_poly.pdbx_seq_one_letter_code
_entity_poly.pdbx_strand_id
1 'polypeptide(L)'
;GAKVALHPVQVDYFEAMDEGSQDYLGVGIEQKFSADLLLEERLSLGALELEIVETPGHSPCSICFYAPARKFLICGDLLFEQGVGRTDLPFGDTGALKASIEQISRLDTELLLPGHGKVLIGYERVQRNYEFVKRLFSAFV
;
A
#
# COMPACT_ATOMS: atom_id res chain seq x y z
N GLY A 1 22.56 13.31 -0.18
CA GLY A 1 21.59 12.52 -0.89
C GLY A 1 20.26 12.48 -0.14
N ALA A 2 19.21 11.98 -0.76
CA ALA A 2 17.95 11.74 -0.06
C ALA A 2 18.12 10.57 0.93
N LYS A 3 17.38 10.62 2.03
CA LYS A 3 17.31 9.51 2.98
C LYS A 3 16.33 8.46 2.49
N VAL A 4 16.63 7.19 2.76
CA VAL A 4 15.76 6.04 2.50
C VAL A 4 14.98 5.73 3.78
N ALA A 5 13.66 5.75 3.67
CA ALA A 5 12.76 5.38 4.76
C ALA A 5 12.04 4.09 4.41
N LEU A 6 12.03 3.11 5.33
CA LEU A 6 11.36 1.83 5.17
C LEU A 6 10.53 1.52 6.42
N HIS A 7 9.41 0.84 6.23
CA HIS A 7 8.67 0.23 7.33
C HIS A 7 9.42 -1.03 7.83
N PRO A 8 9.43 -1.36 9.14
CA PRO A 8 10.12 -2.54 9.65
C PRO A 8 9.80 -3.83 8.87
N VAL A 9 8.54 -4.07 8.57
CA VAL A 9 8.11 -5.24 7.77
C VAL A 9 8.72 -5.26 6.36
N GLN A 10 9.05 -4.09 5.78
CA GLN A 10 9.74 -4.03 4.48
C GLN A 10 11.20 -4.46 4.58
N VAL A 11 11.85 -4.15 5.69
CA VAL A 11 13.24 -4.59 5.93
C VAL A 11 13.28 -6.11 5.97
N ASP A 12 12.44 -6.74 6.80
CA ASP A 12 12.36 -8.19 6.92
C ASP A 12 12.01 -8.86 5.57
N TYR A 13 11.08 -8.24 4.81
CA TYR A 13 10.68 -8.74 3.49
C TYR A 13 11.81 -8.68 2.48
N PHE A 14 12.57 -7.60 2.41
CA PHE A 14 13.71 -7.48 1.50
C PHE A 14 14.85 -8.43 1.88
N GLU A 15 15.10 -8.66 3.17
CA GLU A 15 16.07 -9.65 3.61
C GLU A 15 15.65 -11.07 3.20
N ALA A 16 14.38 -11.41 3.34
CA ALA A 16 13.85 -12.71 2.91
C ALA A 16 13.87 -12.91 1.37
N MET A 17 13.67 -11.81 0.62
CA MET A 17 13.72 -11.83 -0.85
C MET A 17 15.13 -12.03 -1.40
N ASP A 18 16.17 -11.54 -0.71
CA ASP A 18 17.56 -11.62 -1.17
C ASP A 18 18.04 -13.09 -1.27
N GLU A 19 17.47 -14.00 -0.46
CA GLU A 19 17.79 -15.42 -0.48
C GLU A 19 17.11 -16.22 -1.61
N GLY A 20 16.02 -15.72 -2.21
CA GLY A 20 15.20 -16.47 -3.18
C GLY A 20 14.79 -15.76 -4.46
N SER A 21 15.01 -14.46 -4.59
CA SER A 21 14.45 -13.66 -5.68
C SER A 21 15.23 -13.67 -6.98
N GLN A 22 16.43 -14.21 -7.02
CA GLN A 22 17.25 -14.29 -8.24
C GLN A 22 16.56 -15.10 -9.34
N ASP A 23 15.77 -16.10 -8.97
CA ASP A 23 15.12 -17.01 -9.94
C ASP A 23 13.81 -16.45 -10.53
N TYR A 24 13.12 -15.52 -9.85
CA TYR A 24 11.77 -15.12 -10.24
C TYR A 24 11.71 -13.91 -11.19
N LEU A 25 12.61 -12.93 -11.03
CA LEU A 25 12.64 -11.71 -11.85
C LEU A 25 13.86 -11.63 -12.77
N GLY A 26 14.83 -12.56 -12.66
CA GLY A 26 16.08 -12.52 -13.41
C GLY A 26 16.95 -11.29 -13.11
N VAL A 27 16.63 -10.56 -12.06
CA VAL A 27 17.32 -9.33 -11.63
C VAL A 27 17.75 -9.53 -10.19
N GLY A 28 19.00 -9.89 -9.98
CA GLY A 28 19.60 -9.88 -8.66
C GLY A 28 19.64 -8.44 -8.12
N ILE A 29 19.12 -8.22 -6.92
CA ILE A 29 19.33 -6.96 -6.20
C ILE A 29 20.77 -7.00 -5.67
N GLU A 30 21.72 -6.45 -6.42
CA GLU A 30 23.14 -6.42 -6.02
C GLU A 30 23.41 -5.47 -4.86
N GLN A 31 22.49 -4.58 -4.50
CA GLN A 31 22.67 -3.62 -3.42
C GLN A 31 21.73 -3.94 -2.24
N LYS A 32 22.33 -4.21 -1.09
CA LYS A 32 21.62 -4.23 0.18
C LYS A 32 21.13 -2.82 0.49
N PHE A 33 19.83 -2.63 0.56
CA PHE A 33 19.25 -1.38 1.02
C PHE A 33 19.34 -1.33 2.54
N SER A 34 19.94 -0.26 3.07
CA SER A 34 19.83 0.08 4.48
C SER A 34 18.87 1.24 4.64
N ALA A 35 17.96 1.14 5.59
CA ALA A 35 17.06 2.24 5.93
C ALA A 35 17.84 3.31 6.74
N ASP A 36 17.74 4.56 6.30
CA ASP A 36 18.21 5.72 7.11
C ASP A 36 17.18 6.08 8.19
N LEU A 37 15.89 5.69 7.97
CA LEU A 37 14.78 5.96 8.85
C LEU A 37 13.81 4.78 8.82
N LEU A 38 13.40 4.30 9.98
CA LEU A 38 12.29 3.35 10.10
C LEU A 38 10.97 4.11 10.23
N LEU A 39 10.00 3.72 9.40
CA LEU A 39 8.64 4.23 9.42
C LEU A 39 7.83 3.36 10.38
N GLU A 40 7.38 3.92 11.49
CA GLU A 40 6.54 3.21 12.46
C GLU A 40 5.07 3.61 12.27
N GLU A 41 4.57 4.56 13.07
CA GLU A 41 3.15 4.96 13.02
C GLU A 41 2.92 6.24 12.23
N ARG A 42 3.91 7.13 12.19
CA ARG A 42 3.79 8.49 11.62
C ARG A 42 5.05 8.92 10.89
N LEU A 43 4.84 9.77 9.90
CA LEU A 43 5.91 10.45 9.16
C LEU A 43 5.59 11.93 9.04
N SER A 44 6.49 12.78 9.55
CA SER A 44 6.39 14.23 9.43
C SER A 44 7.29 14.74 8.30
N LEU A 45 6.70 15.41 7.32
CA LEU A 45 7.40 16.04 6.19
C LEU A 45 7.11 17.54 6.20
N GLY A 46 7.89 18.30 6.96
CA GLY A 46 7.64 19.72 7.20
C GLY A 46 6.32 19.93 7.94
N ALA A 47 5.36 20.60 7.32
CA ALA A 47 4.02 20.81 7.88
C ALA A 47 3.03 19.68 7.54
N LEU A 48 3.45 18.66 6.84
CA LEU A 48 2.63 17.52 6.46
C LEU A 48 2.83 16.38 7.45
N GLU A 49 1.76 15.96 8.11
CA GLU A 49 1.72 14.80 8.99
C GLU A 49 0.99 13.66 8.28
N LEU A 50 1.65 12.50 8.20
CA LEU A 50 1.15 11.28 7.59
C LEU A 50 1.06 10.18 8.66
N GLU A 51 -0.08 9.52 8.74
CA GLU A 51 -0.25 8.27 9.47
C GLU A 51 0.12 7.11 8.52
N ILE A 52 0.86 6.14 9.05
CA ILE A 52 1.26 4.95 8.32
C ILE A 52 0.26 3.85 8.66
N VAL A 53 -0.35 3.29 7.64
CA VAL A 53 -1.35 2.23 7.77
C VAL A 53 -0.81 0.99 7.09
N GLU A 54 -0.58 -0.07 7.86
CA GLU A 54 -0.22 -1.36 7.30
C GLU A 54 -1.38 -1.92 6.48
N THR A 55 -1.12 -2.29 5.24
CA THR A 55 -2.13 -2.75 4.28
C THR A 55 -1.62 -3.96 3.50
N PRO A 56 -1.34 -5.08 4.20
CA PRO A 56 -0.86 -6.28 3.54
C PRO A 56 -1.87 -6.84 2.54
N GLY A 57 -1.36 -7.59 1.55
CA GLY A 57 -2.19 -8.31 0.59
C GLY A 57 -1.59 -8.36 -0.82
N HIS A 58 -1.28 -7.23 -1.44
CA HIS A 58 -0.46 -7.19 -2.66
C HIS A 58 0.97 -7.67 -2.37
N SER A 59 1.53 -7.21 -1.27
CA SER A 59 2.71 -7.77 -0.62
C SER A 59 2.50 -7.78 0.90
N PRO A 60 3.24 -8.58 1.67
CA PRO A 60 3.11 -8.61 3.13
C PRO A 60 3.57 -7.31 3.80
N CYS A 61 4.41 -6.53 3.11
CA CYS A 61 5.00 -5.29 3.61
C CYS A 61 4.36 -4.01 3.03
N SER A 62 3.21 -4.13 2.36
CA SER A 62 2.51 -2.96 1.81
C SER A 62 2.02 -2.04 2.91
N ILE A 63 2.20 -0.74 2.70
CA ILE A 63 1.72 0.32 3.59
C ILE A 63 1.02 1.42 2.78
N CYS A 64 0.11 2.12 3.43
CA CYS A 64 -0.49 3.36 2.93
C CYS A 64 -0.05 4.54 3.79
N PHE A 65 -0.05 5.74 3.20
CA PHE A 65 0.17 7.00 3.91
C PHE A 65 -1.13 7.80 3.91
N TYR A 66 -1.69 8.02 5.09
CA TYR A 66 -2.92 8.79 5.27
C TYR A 66 -2.62 10.15 5.88
N ALA A 67 -3.14 11.21 5.29
CA ALA A 67 -3.07 12.57 5.80
C ALA A 67 -4.44 13.03 6.33
N PRO A 68 -4.78 12.85 7.61
CA PRO A 68 -6.11 13.14 8.13
C PRO A 68 -6.51 14.62 8.00
N ALA A 69 -5.57 15.53 8.23
CA ALA A 69 -5.83 16.97 8.10
C ALA A 69 -6.08 17.43 6.64
N ARG A 70 -5.66 16.65 5.67
CA ARG A 70 -5.80 16.92 4.23
C ARG A 70 -6.71 15.92 3.53
N LYS A 71 -7.19 14.90 4.25
CA LYS A 71 -8.10 13.85 3.77
C LYS A 71 -7.62 13.15 2.50
N PHE A 72 -6.32 12.93 2.37
CA PHE A 72 -5.79 12.14 1.27
C PHE A 72 -5.15 10.84 1.74
N LEU A 73 -5.17 9.86 0.86
CA LEU A 73 -4.56 8.55 1.05
C LEU A 73 -3.68 8.20 -0.14
N ILE A 74 -2.39 7.95 0.08
CA ILE A 74 -1.48 7.34 -0.88
C ILE A 74 -1.53 5.83 -0.62
N CYS A 75 -2.07 5.06 -1.56
CA CYS A 75 -2.38 3.65 -1.30
C CYS A 75 -1.58 2.65 -2.15
N GLY A 76 -0.58 3.13 -2.93
CA GLY A 76 0.25 2.23 -3.75
C GLY A 76 -0.58 1.25 -4.56
N ASP A 77 -0.20 -0.01 -4.52
CA ASP A 77 -0.87 -1.09 -5.27
C ASP A 77 -1.95 -1.82 -4.45
N LEU A 78 -2.56 -1.14 -3.50
CA LEU A 78 -3.68 -1.68 -2.74
C LEU A 78 -4.99 -1.55 -3.51
N LEU A 79 -5.32 -0.33 -3.98
CA LEU A 79 -6.60 0.03 -4.55
C LEU A 79 -6.45 1.00 -5.72
N PHE A 80 -7.14 0.72 -6.83
CA PHE A 80 -7.19 1.55 -8.04
C PHE A 80 -8.62 1.99 -8.36
N GLU A 81 -8.81 2.81 -9.40
CA GLU A 81 -10.14 3.07 -9.94
C GLU A 81 -10.75 1.76 -10.47
N GLN A 82 -11.77 1.26 -9.79
CA GLN A 82 -12.49 0.02 -10.11
C GLN A 82 -11.62 -1.25 -10.13
N GLY A 83 -10.54 -1.28 -9.38
CA GLY A 83 -9.63 -2.41 -9.32
C GLY A 83 -8.80 -2.44 -8.05
N VAL A 84 -8.04 -3.50 -7.91
CA VAL A 84 -7.14 -3.74 -6.78
C VAL A 84 -5.80 -4.27 -7.26
N GLY A 85 -4.79 -4.18 -6.43
CA GLY A 85 -3.51 -4.82 -6.66
C GLY A 85 -3.66 -6.33 -6.77
N ARG A 86 -2.84 -6.94 -7.62
CA ARG A 86 -2.81 -8.40 -7.80
C ARG A 86 -2.26 -9.10 -6.55
N THR A 87 -2.77 -10.29 -6.29
CA THR A 87 -2.39 -11.13 -5.14
C THR A 87 -1.89 -12.50 -5.55
N ASP A 88 -1.72 -12.73 -6.85
CA ASP A 88 -1.20 -13.96 -7.44
C ASP A 88 0.33 -13.98 -7.57
N LEU A 89 1.00 -12.96 -7.03
CA LEU A 89 2.45 -12.91 -6.88
C LEU A 89 2.90 -13.71 -5.64
N PRO A 90 4.17 -14.14 -5.58
CA PRO A 90 4.71 -14.70 -4.35
C PRO A 90 4.44 -13.79 -3.15
N PHE A 91 3.95 -14.38 -2.05
CA PHE A 91 3.57 -13.69 -0.82
C PHE A 91 2.32 -12.78 -0.93
N GLY A 92 1.59 -12.77 -2.07
CA GLY A 92 0.29 -12.12 -2.19
C GLY A 92 -0.79 -12.88 -1.41
N ASP A 93 -1.73 -12.14 -0.81
CA ASP A 93 -2.85 -12.69 -0.03
C ASP A 93 -4.13 -11.90 -0.30
N THR A 94 -5.09 -12.54 -0.95
CA THR A 94 -6.39 -11.93 -1.29
C THR A 94 -7.23 -11.62 -0.04
N GLY A 95 -7.15 -12.46 1.00
CA GLY A 95 -7.86 -12.24 2.25
C GLY A 95 -7.32 -11.03 3.00
N ALA A 96 -5.99 -10.93 3.09
CA ALA A 96 -5.33 -9.77 3.67
C ALA A 96 -5.62 -8.49 2.87
N LEU A 97 -5.59 -8.55 1.53
CA LEU A 97 -5.94 -7.41 0.67
C LEU A 97 -7.35 -6.91 0.94
N LYS A 98 -8.32 -7.82 1.03
CA LYS A 98 -9.71 -7.50 1.35
C LYS A 98 -9.83 -6.82 2.73
N ALA A 99 -9.17 -7.36 3.75
CA ALA A 99 -9.16 -6.78 5.09
C ALA A 99 -8.54 -5.37 5.10
N SER A 100 -7.44 -5.18 4.38
CA SER A 100 -6.77 -3.89 4.23
C SER A 100 -7.68 -2.85 3.54
N ILE A 101 -8.39 -3.22 2.48
CA ILE A 101 -9.36 -2.33 1.82
C ILE A 101 -10.51 -1.98 2.75
N GLU A 102 -11.01 -2.94 3.53
CA GLU A 102 -12.06 -2.68 4.53
C GLU A 102 -11.57 -1.71 5.61
N GLN A 103 -10.32 -1.85 6.06
CA GLN A 103 -9.69 -0.95 7.03
C GLN A 103 -9.61 0.49 6.50
N ILE A 104 -9.04 0.70 5.30
CA ILE A 104 -8.85 2.04 4.74
C ILE A 104 -10.17 2.70 4.31
N SER A 105 -11.20 1.92 4.01
CA SER A 105 -12.52 2.46 3.64
C SER A 105 -13.23 3.20 4.77
N ARG A 106 -12.75 3.05 6.02
CA ARG A 106 -13.25 3.75 7.20
C ARG A 106 -12.58 5.11 7.42
N LEU A 107 -11.51 5.39 6.65
CA LEU A 107 -10.81 6.68 6.71
C LEU A 107 -11.60 7.75 5.96
N ASP A 108 -11.61 8.96 6.50
CA ASP A 108 -12.24 10.12 5.85
C ASP A 108 -11.35 10.61 4.70
N THR A 109 -11.51 9.99 3.53
CA THR A 109 -10.66 10.21 2.35
C THR A 109 -11.43 10.93 1.26
N GLU A 110 -10.95 12.11 0.87
CA GLU A 110 -11.46 12.90 -0.26
C GLU A 110 -10.57 12.82 -1.51
N LEU A 111 -9.30 12.40 -1.34
CA LEU A 111 -8.34 12.26 -2.42
C LEU A 111 -7.61 10.92 -2.28
N LEU A 112 -7.79 10.03 -3.24
CA LEU A 112 -7.12 8.75 -3.31
C LEU A 112 -6.04 8.77 -4.39
N LEU A 113 -4.81 8.46 -3.99
CA LEU A 113 -3.60 8.49 -4.80
C LEU A 113 -3.06 7.05 -4.97
N PRO A 114 -3.48 6.33 -6.00
CA PRO A 114 -3.03 4.97 -6.26
C PRO A 114 -1.64 4.92 -6.90
N GLY A 115 -0.98 3.75 -6.83
CA GLY A 115 0.29 3.50 -7.52
C GLY A 115 0.14 3.47 -9.05
N HIS A 116 -1.04 3.08 -9.55
CA HIS A 116 -1.36 3.01 -10.95
C HIS A 116 -2.75 3.58 -11.26
N GLY A 117 -2.95 4.04 -12.49
CA GLY A 117 -4.23 4.52 -12.97
C GLY A 117 -4.53 5.97 -12.58
N LYS A 118 -5.82 6.27 -12.40
CA LYS A 118 -6.29 7.64 -12.15
C LYS A 118 -6.41 7.96 -10.67
N VAL A 119 -6.06 9.18 -10.33
CA VAL A 119 -6.37 9.78 -9.03
C VAL A 119 -7.88 9.95 -8.90
N LEU A 120 -8.43 9.58 -7.74
CA LEU A 120 -9.84 9.79 -7.44
C LEU A 120 -9.99 11.02 -6.55
N ILE A 121 -10.75 11.99 -7.03
CA ILE A 121 -10.98 13.27 -6.35
C ILE A 121 -12.45 13.41 -5.96
N GLY A 122 -12.70 13.75 -4.71
CA GLY A 122 -14.01 13.94 -4.10
C GLY A 122 -14.47 12.72 -3.30
N TYR A 123 -14.98 13.00 -2.08
CA TYR A 123 -15.41 12.00 -1.11
C TYR A 123 -16.36 10.96 -1.72
N GLU A 124 -17.42 11.39 -2.40
CA GLU A 124 -18.40 10.47 -2.98
C GLU A 124 -17.81 9.56 -4.05
N ARG A 125 -16.84 10.04 -4.83
CA ARG A 125 -16.17 9.22 -5.85
C ARG A 125 -15.30 8.15 -5.21
N VAL A 126 -14.59 8.51 -4.16
CA VAL A 126 -13.76 7.57 -3.38
C VAL A 126 -14.67 6.52 -2.73
N GLN A 127 -15.78 6.92 -2.09
CA GLN A 127 -16.71 5.98 -1.46
C GLN A 127 -17.36 5.04 -2.48
N ARG A 128 -17.80 5.53 -3.63
CA ARG A 128 -18.33 4.67 -4.71
C ARG A 128 -17.30 3.66 -5.21
N ASN A 129 -16.02 4.04 -5.24
CA ASN A 129 -14.95 3.13 -5.63
C ASN A 129 -14.75 2.02 -4.58
N TYR A 130 -14.78 2.34 -3.29
CA TYR A 130 -14.74 1.33 -2.22
C TYR A 130 -15.92 0.35 -2.35
N GLU A 131 -17.13 0.86 -2.53
CA GLU A 131 -18.33 0.03 -2.70
C GLU A 131 -18.24 -0.89 -3.93
N PHE A 132 -17.73 -0.37 -5.04
CA PHE A 132 -17.51 -1.16 -6.25
C PHE A 132 -16.53 -2.31 -5.99
N VAL A 133 -15.39 -2.02 -5.40
CA VAL A 133 -14.34 -3.02 -5.15
C VAL A 133 -14.80 -4.06 -4.12
N LYS A 134 -15.51 -3.66 -3.07
CA LYS A 134 -16.09 -4.61 -2.09
C LYS A 134 -17.06 -5.60 -2.75
N ARG A 135 -17.85 -5.17 -3.74
CA ARG A 135 -18.73 -6.05 -4.52
C ARG A 135 -17.94 -7.04 -5.38
N LEU A 136 -16.81 -6.66 -5.94
CA LEU A 136 -15.94 -7.61 -6.67
C LEU A 136 -15.56 -8.79 -5.77
N PHE A 137 -15.13 -8.54 -4.54
CA PHE A 137 -14.79 -9.61 -3.60
C PHE A 137 -15.98 -10.48 -3.19
N SER A 138 -17.20 -9.94 -3.22
CA SER A 138 -18.41 -10.70 -2.89
C SER A 138 -18.93 -11.55 -4.05
N ALA A 139 -18.56 -11.24 -5.29
CA ALA A 139 -18.97 -11.98 -6.48
C ALA A 139 -18.11 -13.24 -6.75
N PHE A 140 -17.01 -13.41 -6.06
CA PHE A 140 -16.09 -14.56 -6.20
C PHE A 140 -16.20 -15.57 -5.04
N VAL A 141 -17.25 -15.48 -4.23
CA VAL A 141 -17.54 -16.44 -3.14
C VAL A 141 -18.66 -17.40 -3.56
#